data_7e085036b75589f1c3a028f56ff5c319
#
_entry.id   7e085036b75589f1c3a028f56ff5c319
#
_cell.length_a   1.000
_cell.length_b   1.000
_cell.length_c   1.000
_cell.angle_alpha   90.00
_cell.angle_beta   90.00
_cell.angle_gamma   90.00
#
_symmetry.space_group_name_H-M   'P 1'
#
loop_
_entity.id
_entity.type
_entity.pdbx_description
1 polymer ?
#
loop_
_entity_poly.entity_id
_entity_poly.type
_entity_poly.pdbx_seq_one_letter_code
_entity_poly.pdbx_strand_id
1 'polypeptide(L)'
;LLTRYQEFPNGYSIDFEHLLMEWLKISTSTELVRIQTEDIAFISADGNYSDVYLTNGKPHKMTFKLHFFDEKLQLLADKMFVRVGKSLIVNRNYIYVINTVSQELLLSGNRLRVDFKLKASKEALKQLKTLMEKEDWQ
;
A
#
# COMPACT_ATOMS: atom_id res chain seq x y z
N LEU A 1 -21.12 4.86 5.04
CA LEU A 1 -19.83 5.39 5.33
C LEU A 1 -19.88 6.37 6.49
N LEU A 2 -19.00 6.22 7.44
CA LEU A 2 -18.97 7.10 8.58
C LEU A 2 -18.42 8.46 8.19
N THR A 3 -19.01 9.51 8.79
CA THR A 3 -18.47 10.84 8.59
C THR A 3 -17.11 10.95 9.25
N ARG A 4 -16.22 11.65 8.58
CA ARG A 4 -14.87 11.92 9.07
C ARG A 4 -14.74 13.33 9.60
N TYR A 5 -15.86 14.01 9.81
CA TYR A 5 -15.85 15.37 10.33
C TYR A 5 -16.18 15.40 11.79
N GLN A 6 -15.49 16.27 12.49
CA GLN A 6 -15.80 16.63 13.87
C GLN A 6 -16.26 18.08 13.86
N GLU A 7 -17.47 18.32 14.34
CA GLU A 7 -17.97 19.70 14.47
C GLU A 7 -17.80 20.19 15.91
N PHE A 8 -17.46 21.44 16.02
CA PHE A 8 -17.27 22.12 17.31
C PHE A 8 -18.35 23.18 17.50
N PRO A 9 -18.64 23.54 18.78
CA PRO A 9 -19.73 24.50 19.08
C PRO A 9 -19.57 25.86 18.42
N ASN A 10 -18.34 26.25 18.08
CA ASN A 10 -18.06 27.54 17.43
C ASN A 10 -18.22 27.52 15.91
N GLY A 11 -18.74 26.43 15.36
CA GLY A 11 -18.94 26.31 13.93
C GLY A 11 -17.76 25.74 13.16
N TYR A 12 -16.67 25.41 13.84
CA TYR A 12 -15.56 24.73 13.18
C TYR A 12 -15.89 23.28 12.92
N SER A 13 -15.31 22.74 11.87
CA SER A 13 -15.32 21.31 11.61
C SER A 13 -13.92 20.86 11.23
N ILE A 14 -13.61 19.60 11.53
CA ILE A 14 -12.33 18.98 11.20
C ILE A 14 -12.60 17.75 10.34
N ASP A 15 -11.91 17.66 9.22
CA ASP A 15 -11.91 16.49 8.35
C ASP A 15 -10.88 15.51 8.92
N PHE A 16 -11.33 14.52 9.67
CA PHE A 16 -10.44 13.54 10.27
C PHE A 16 -9.72 12.70 9.22
N GLU A 17 -10.35 12.44 8.09
CA GLU A 17 -9.70 11.70 7.02
C GLU A 17 -8.49 12.47 6.51
N HIS A 18 -8.62 13.78 6.34
CA HIS A 18 -7.50 14.62 5.93
C HIS A 18 -6.39 14.63 6.98
N LEU A 19 -6.76 14.70 8.27
CA LEU A 19 -5.79 14.69 9.35
C LEU A 19 -5.05 13.36 9.46
N LEU A 20 -5.70 12.26 9.05
CA LEU A 20 -5.12 10.93 9.13
C LEU A 20 -4.34 10.55 7.88
N MET A 21 -4.33 11.40 6.85
CA MET A 21 -3.54 11.14 5.66
C MET A 21 -2.06 11.19 5.98
N GLU A 22 -1.36 10.21 5.47
CA GLU A 22 0.08 10.13 5.63
C GLU A 22 0.76 10.21 4.27
N TRP A 23 1.91 10.86 4.27
CA TRP A 23 2.71 11.04 3.07
C TRP A 23 4.02 10.32 3.19
N LEU A 24 4.33 9.52 2.19
CA LEU A 24 5.67 9.01 2.02
C LEU A 24 6.47 10.11 1.33
N LYS A 25 7.50 10.59 2.01
CA LYS A 25 8.36 11.66 1.50
C LYS A 25 9.76 11.12 1.32
N ILE A 26 10.29 11.24 0.13
CA ILE A 26 11.64 10.78 -0.19
C ILE A 26 12.38 11.93 -0.83
N SER A 27 13.42 12.41 -0.13
CA SER A 27 14.22 13.53 -0.58
C SER A 27 15.55 13.03 -1.09
N THR A 28 15.93 13.45 -2.28
CA THR A 28 17.26 13.21 -2.86
C THR A 28 17.96 14.55 -2.99
N SER A 29 19.18 14.55 -3.55
CA SER A 29 19.90 15.81 -3.75
C SER A 29 19.20 16.73 -4.74
N THR A 30 18.34 16.19 -5.60
CA THR A 30 17.76 16.97 -6.71
C THR A 30 16.25 17.04 -6.68
N GLU A 31 15.56 16.17 -5.92
CA GLU A 31 14.11 16.17 -5.92
C GLU A 31 13.52 15.72 -4.60
N LEU A 32 12.27 16.09 -4.40
CA LEU A 32 11.45 15.59 -3.31
C LEU A 32 10.24 14.89 -3.91
N VAL A 33 10.09 13.61 -3.62
CA VAL A 33 8.94 12.82 -4.02
C VAL A 33 7.99 12.72 -2.84
N ARG A 34 6.73 13.08 -3.06
CA ARG A 34 5.70 13.02 -2.03
C ARG A 34 4.53 12.21 -2.57
N ILE A 35 4.19 11.14 -1.87
CA ILE A 35 3.09 10.25 -2.27
C ILE A 35 2.22 9.98 -1.05
N GLN A 36 0.91 10.21 -1.18
CA GLN A 36 0.00 9.77 -0.13
C GLN A 36 0.01 8.25 -0.06
N THR A 37 0.10 7.70 1.14
CA THR A 37 0.20 6.24 1.29
C THR A 37 -1.00 5.52 0.69
N GLU A 38 -2.18 6.13 0.74
CA GLU A 38 -3.38 5.56 0.13
C GLU A 38 -3.29 5.44 -1.39
N ASP A 39 -2.43 6.24 -2.03
CA ASP A 39 -2.26 6.22 -3.47
C ASP A 39 -1.24 5.19 -3.93
N ILE A 40 -0.64 4.46 -3.02
CA ILE A 40 0.30 3.38 -3.34
C ILE A 40 -0.47 2.07 -3.37
N ALA A 41 -0.51 1.42 -4.54
CA ALA A 41 -1.13 0.11 -4.68
C ALA A 41 -0.18 -0.98 -4.22
N PHE A 42 1.03 -0.97 -4.74
CA PHE A 42 2.08 -1.91 -4.34
C PHE A 42 3.44 -1.42 -4.80
N ILE A 43 4.49 -2.02 -4.25
CA ILE A 43 5.86 -1.72 -4.62
C ILE A 43 6.52 -3.03 -5.02
N SER A 44 7.18 -3.04 -6.16
CA SER A 44 7.84 -4.22 -6.71
C SER A 44 9.34 -3.98 -6.82
N ALA A 45 10.11 -4.95 -6.34
CA ALA A 45 11.57 -4.89 -6.46
C ALA A 45 12.01 -5.11 -7.90
N ASP A 46 13.02 -4.37 -8.34
CA ASP A 46 13.63 -4.52 -9.65
C ASP A 46 15.14 -4.31 -9.51
N GLY A 47 15.84 -5.35 -9.07
CA GLY A 47 17.27 -5.27 -8.77
C GLY A 47 17.55 -4.27 -7.65
N ASN A 48 18.36 -3.25 -7.95
CA ASN A 48 18.66 -2.19 -7.00
C ASN A 48 17.62 -1.08 -6.97
N TYR A 49 16.58 -1.21 -7.77
CA TYR A 49 15.51 -0.23 -7.89
C TYR A 49 14.22 -0.81 -7.33
N SER A 50 13.25 0.05 -7.12
CA SER A 50 11.89 -0.36 -6.81
C SER A 50 10.92 0.45 -7.66
N ASP A 51 9.86 -0.21 -8.10
CA ASP A 51 8.77 0.44 -8.83
C ASP A 51 7.61 0.62 -7.88
N VAL A 52 7.26 1.88 -7.61
CA VAL A 52 6.11 2.22 -6.79
C VAL A 52 4.92 2.37 -7.73
N TYR A 53 3.99 1.41 -7.67
CA TYR A 53 2.80 1.44 -8.51
C TYR A 53 1.68 2.20 -7.81
N LEU A 54 1.21 3.24 -8.46
CA LEU A 54 0.18 4.10 -7.92
C LEU A 54 -1.22 3.60 -8.29
N THR A 55 -2.21 4.10 -7.59
CA THR A 55 -3.61 3.71 -7.82
C THR A 55 -4.10 4.06 -9.22
N ASN A 56 -3.44 4.98 -9.91
CA ASN A 56 -3.76 5.30 -11.31
C ASN A 56 -3.15 4.31 -12.31
N GLY A 57 -2.43 3.30 -11.82
CA GLY A 57 -1.82 2.28 -12.66
C GLY A 57 -0.40 2.57 -13.11
N LYS A 58 0.13 3.75 -12.81
CA LYS A 58 1.44 4.15 -13.30
C LYS A 58 2.53 3.82 -12.28
N PRO A 59 3.65 3.24 -12.74
CA PRO A 59 4.80 3.03 -11.87
C PRO A 59 5.65 4.30 -11.76
N HIS A 60 6.26 4.45 -10.60
CA HIS A 60 7.30 5.46 -10.38
C HIS A 60 8.54 4.71 -9.92
N LYS A 61 9.57 4.66 -10.77
CA LYS A 61 10.79 3.93 -10.46
C LYS A 61 11.69 4.78 -9.58
N MET A 62 12.20 4.17 -8.50
CA MET A 62 13.09 4.85 -7.57
C MET A 62 14.34 4.01 -7.33
N THR A 63 15.46 4.70 -7.08
CA THR A 63 16.77 4.07 -6.91
C THR A 63 17.02 3.57 -5.48
N PHE A 64 16.01 2.97 -4.90
CA PHE A 64 16.08 2.38 -3.56
C PHE A 64 15.62 0.96 -3.61
N LYS A 65 16.23 0.10 -2.79
CA LYS A 65 15.79 -1.28 -2.66
C LYS A 65 14.49 -1.36 -1.87
N LEU A 66 13.80 -2.47 -2.03
CA LEU A 66 12.50 -2.69 -1.40
C LEU A 66 12.56 -2.53 0.12
N HIS A 67 13.65 -2.96 0.73
CA HIS A 67 13.86 -2.84 2.17
C HIS A 67 13.73 -1.41 2.69
N PHE A 68 14.22 -0.45 1.92
CA PHE A 68 14.11 0.97 2.26
C PHE A 68 12.64 1.38 2.42
N PHE A 69 11.80 0.95 1.47
CA PHE A 69 10.37 1.28 1.52
C PHE A 69 9.67 0.53 2.65
N ASP A 70 10.05 -0.71 2.88
CA ASP A 70 9.47 -1.50 3.95
C ASP A 70 9.69 -0.81 5.29
N GLU A 71 10.90 -0.37 5.57
CA GLU A 71 11.21 0.35 6.81
C GLU A 71 10.41 1.65 6.92
N LYS A 72 10.38 2.43 5.85
CA LYS A 72 9.68 3.71 5.86
C LYS A 72 8.19 3.54 6.08
N LEU A 73 7.58 2.59 5.39
CA LEU A 73 6.14 2.36 5.48
C LEU A 73 5.74 1.74 6.81
N GLN A 74 6.61 0.93 7.43
CA GLN A 74 6.36 0.43 8.78
C GLN A 74 6.25 1.57 9.79
N LEU A 75 7.06 2.61 9.64
CA LEU A 75 7.02 3.76 10.53
C LEU A 75 5.80 4.65 10.30
N LEU A 76 5.30 4.71 9.08
CA LEU A 76 4.20 5.60 8.70
C LEU A 76 2.84 4.92 8.75
N ALA A 77 2.75 3.79 8.08
CA ALA A 77 1.47 3.12 7.83
C ALA A 77 1.65 1.61 7.96
N ASP A 78 2.11 1.18 9.13
CA ASP A 78 2.52 -0.20 9.37
C ASP A 78 1.42 -1.22 9.13
N LYS A 79 0.17 -0.83 9.36
CA LYS A 79 -0.96 -1.74 9.17
C LYS A 79 -1.57 -1.67 7.77
N MET A 80 -1.13 -0.72 6.97
CA MET A 80 -1.64 -0.57 5.61
C MET A 80 -0.88 -1.45 4.62
N PHE A 81 0.40 -1.69 4.88
CA PHE A 81 1.27 -2.40 3.94
C PHE A 81 1.75 -3.71 4.51
N VAL A 82 1.87 -4.71 3.64
CA VAL A 82 2.36 -6.03 4.02
C VAL A 82 3.38 -6.51 3.01
N ARG A 83 4.47 -7.09 3.52
CA ARG A 83 5.49 -7.70 2.69
C ARG A 83 4.98 -9.04 2.17
N VAL A 84 5.06 -9.25 0.86
CA VAL A 84 4.66 -10.51 0.24
C VAL A 84 5.89 -11.12 -0.42
N GLY A 85 6.48 -12.10 0.22
CA GLY A 85 7.72 -12.70 -0.24
C GLY A 85 8.87 -11.71 -0.21
N LYS A 86 9.80 -11.88 -1.16
CA LYS A 86 11.03 -11.09 -1.21
C LYS A 86 10.92 -9.86 -2.09
N SER A 87 9.93 -9.80 -2.97
CA SER A 87 9.92 -8.82 -4.04
C SER A 87 8.72 -7.87 -4.06
N LEU A 88 7.78 -8.01 -3.14
CA LEU A 88 6.57 -7.19 -3.13
C LEU A 88 6.27 -6.61 -1.76
N ILE A 89 5.77 -5.36 -1.76
CA ILE A 89 5.08 -4.76 -0.64
C ILE A 89 3.71 -4.35 -1.17
N VAL A 90 2.63 -4.77 -0.53
CA VAL A 90 1.28 -4.58 -1.05
C VAL A 90 0.43 -3.80 -0.06
N ASN A 91 -0.37 -2.87 -0.59
CA ASN A 91 -1.37 -2.18 0.22
C ASN A 91 -2.53 -3.14 0.47
N ARG A 92 -2.76 -3.50 1.75
CA ARG A 92 -3.81 -4.45 2.13
C ARG A 92 -5.20 -4.04 1.68
N ASN A 93 -5.43 -2.74 1.63
CA ASN A 93 -6.77 -2.22 1.30
C ASN A 93 -7.20 -2.57 -0.10
N TYR A 94 -6.26 -2.97 -0.96
CA TYR A 94 -6.57 -3.31 -2.35
C TYR A 94 -6.49 -4.80 -2.63
N ILE A 95 -6.18 -5.62 -1.64
CA ILE A 95 -6.16 -7.07 -1.82
C ILE A 95 -7.59 -7.55 -2.02
N TYR A 96 -7.86 -8.14 -3.17
CA TYR A 96 -9.17 -8.61 -3.54
C TYR A 96 -9.25 -10.12 -3.57
N VAL A 97 -8.32 -10.80 -4.25
CA VAL A 97 -8.27 -12.26 -4.32
C VAL A 97 -6.85 -12.74 -4.08
N ILE A 98 -6.72 -13.71 -3.20
CA ILE A 98 -5.47 -14.43 -2.97
C ILE A 98 -5.70 -15.87 -3.43
N ASN A 99 -5.02 -16.29 -4.49
CA ASN A 99 -5.16 -17.64 -5.02
C ASN A 99 -3.84 -18.39 -4.90
N THR A 100 -3.78 -19.31 -3.94
CA THR A 100 -2.55 -20.05 -3.67
C THR A 100 -2.25 -21.11 -4.71
N VAL A 101 -3.27 -21.59 -5.42
CA VAL A 101 -3.11 -22.61 -6.46
C VAL A 101 -2.53 -22.01 -7.73
N SER A 102 -3.15 -20.92 -8.22
CA SER A 102 -2.65 -20.22 -9.40
C SER A 102 -1.45 -19.33 -9.09
N GLN A 103 -1.12 -19.14 -7.81
CA GLN A 103 -0.04 -18.29 -7.34
C GLN A 103 -0.20 -16.86 -7.83
N GLU A 104 -1.41 -16.35 -7.69
CA GLU A 104 -1.76 -15.01 -8.10
C GLU A 104 -2.39 -14.22 -6.97
N LEU A 105 -2.09 -12.93 -6.95
CA LEU A 105 -2.67 -11.96 -6.05
C LEU A 105 -3.33 -10.89 -6.90
N LEU A 106 -4.65 -10.74 -6.75
CA LEU A 106 -5.39 -9.72 -7.49
C LEU A 106 -5.65 -8.53 -6.58
N LEU A 107 -5.22 -7.36 -7.04
CA LEU A 107 -5.53 -6.09 -6.38
C LEU A 107 -6.63 -5.40 -7.17
N SER A 108 -7.67 -4.96 -6.47
CA SER A 108 -8.80 -4.29 -7.08
C SER A 108 -9.50 -3.45 -6.02
N GLY A 109 -10.33 -2.53 -6.45
CA GLY A 109 -11.12 -1.70 -5.55
C GLY A 109 -11.52 -0.40 -6.22
N ASN A 110 -12.41 0.34 -5.55
CA ASN A 110 -12.97 1.57 -6.11
C ASN A 110 -11.93 2.66 -6.32
N ARG A 111 -10.84 2.62 -5.53
CA ARG A 111 -9.79 3.63 -5.66
C ARG A 111 -8.75 3.27 -6.73
N LEU A 112 -8.73 2.02 -7.18
CA LEU A 112 -7.82 1.60 -8.24
C LEU A 112 -8.45 1.83 -9.59
N ARG A 113 -7.72 2.49 -10.49
CA ARG A 113 -8.18 2.70 -11.86
C ARG A 113 -8.02 1.49 -12.73
N VAL A 114 -7.08 0.61 -12.36
CA VAL A 114 -6.83 -0.65 -13.05
C VAL A 114 -6.64 -1.72 -12.00
N ASP A 115 -6.99 -2.96 -12.35
CA ASP A 115 -6.68 -4.10 -11.51
C ASP A 115 -5.24 -4.54 -11.74
N PHE A 116 -4.61 -5.05 -10.69
CA PHE A 116 -3.26 -5.60 -10.81
C PHE A 116 -3.30 -7.08 -10.49
N LYS A 117 -2.76 -7.88 -11.39
CA LYS A 117 -2.61 -9.31 -11.18
C LYS A 117 -1.14 -9.61 -10.95
N LEU A 118 -0.79 -9.92 -9.72
CA LEU A 118 0.58 -10.10 -9.31
C LEU A 118 0.89 -11.57 -9.11
N LYS A 119 2.13 -11.96 -9.40
CA LYS A 119 2.61 -13.30 -9.14
C LYS A 119 3.43 -13.31 -7.86
N ALA A 120 3.24 -14.36 -7.07
CA ALA A 120 4.04 -14.57 -5.86
C ALA A 120 4.15 -16.05 -5.59
N SER A 121 5.11 -16.44 -4.77
CA SER A 121 5.28 -17.86 -4.44
C SER A 121 4.08 -18.37 -3.66
N LYS A 122 3.82 -19.66 -3.79
CA LYS A 122 2.75 -20.32 -3.06
C LYS A 122 2.90 -20.11 -1.56
N GLU A 123 4.12 -20.19 -1.07
CA GLU A 123 4.43 -20.02 0.35
C GLU A 123 4.08 -18.63 0.84
N ALA A 124 4.51 -17.60 0.08
CA ALA A 124 4.22 -16.22 0.43
C ALA A 124 2.71 -15.94 0.43
N LEU A 125 1.99 -16.49 -0.53
CA LEU A 125 0.53 -16.30 -0.61
C LEU A 125 -0.21 -17.05 0.49
N LYS A 126 0.29 -18.20 0.91
CA LYS A 126 -0.31 -18.90 2.06
C LYS A 126 -0.15 -18.10 3.34
N GLN A 127 1.02 -17.51 3.54
CA GLN A 127 1.25 -16.66 4.71
C GLN A 127 0.37 -15.44 4.69
N LEU A 128 0.24 -14.81 3.53
CA LEU A 128 -0.62 -13.64 3.36
C LEU A 128 -2.08 -13.99 3.62
N LYS A 129 -2.55 -15.11 3.07
CA LYS A 129 -3.92 -15.58 3.26
C LYS A 129 -4.23 -15.78 4.74
N THR A 130 -3.33 -16.45 5.46
CA THR A 130 -3.49 -16.69 6.90
C THR A 130 -3.56 -15.37 7.66
N LEU A 131 -2.68 -14.43 7.33
CA LEU A 131 -2.65 -13.12 7.98
C LEU A 131 -3.97 -12.37 7.75
N MET A 132 -4.45 -12.34 6.52
CA MET A 132 -5.67 -11.61 6.17
C MET A 132 -6.91 -12.25 6.80
N GLU A 133 -6.95 -13.57 6.88
CA GLU A 133 -8.06 -14.27 7.53
C GLU A 133 -8.14 -13.93 9.02
N LYS A 134 -7.01 -13.79 9.67
CA LYS A 134 -6.98 -13.42 11.08
C LYS A 134 -7.44 -11.99 11.32
N GLU A 135 -7.04 -11.07 10.46
CA GLU A 135 -7.39 -9.66 10.61
C GLU A 135 -8.87 -9.40 10.38
N ASP A 136 -9.47 -10.14 9.49
CA ASP A 136 -10.88 -9.97 9.16
C ASP A 136 -11.82 -10.40 10.28
N TRP A 137 -11.29 -11.02 11.30
CA TRP A 137 -12.05 -11.37 12.49
C TRP A 137 -12.17 -10.22 13.49
N GLN A 138 -11.46 -9.15 13.26
CA GLN A 138 -11.52 -7.98 14.14
C GLN A 138 -12.81 -7.13 13.92
#